data_590e5d3e2530ef2d8d50053ab4dc796c
#
_entry.id   590e5d3e2530ef2d8d50053ab4dc796c
#
_cell.length_a   1.000
_cell.length_b   1.000
_cell.length_c   1.000
_cell.angle_alpha   90.00
_cell.angle_beta   90.00
_cell.angle_gamma   90.00
#
_symmetry.space_group_name_H-M   'P 1'
#
loop_
_entity.id
_entity.type
_entity.pdbx_description
1 polymer ?
#
loop_
_entity_poly.entity_id
_entity_poly.type
_entity_poly.pdbx_seq_one_letter_code
_entity_poly.pdbx_strand_id
1 'polypeptide(L)'
;MSLKLIFEIDWLKTLRFNFHYFPLRQAVRIPAYVYWNTSFVEMGGNVHLNCPAKAGLLRIGPHAIGIKDRKTRTLWQVMGGVEVDGSVHLGRGCKVCEEKGALLKIGEHFHVTGDTTIVCKKSVSFGKDCLLSWDVMVMDTDFHHIYGNCEEVNKPRSIAVGNHVWIGMGVTILKGVKICDDVVVSANSSITKNLDESHCVYGGVGRGVEILKRDIDWKR
;
A
#
# COMPACT_ATOMS: atom_id res chain seq x y z
N MET A 1 -1.66 -4.87 -21.69
CA MET A 1 -2.91 -4.68 -20.90
C MET A 1 -4.05 -5.34 -21.65
N SER A 2 -4.84 -6.21 -21.01
CA SER A 2 -5.99 -6.86 -21.67
C SER A 2 -7.02 -5.79 -22.06
N LEU A 3 -7.64 -5.90 -23.26
CA LEU A 3 -8.73 -5.02 -23.74
C LEU A 3 -9.83 -4.87 -22.69
N LYS A 4 -10.16 -5.94 -21.97
CA LYS A 4 -11.16 -5.94 -20.90
C LYS A 4 -10.84 -4.96 -19.76
N LEU A 5 -9.58 -4.79 -19.41
CA LEU A 5 -9.17 -3.84 -18.36
C LEU A 5 -9.32 -2.38 -18.80
N ILE A 6 -9.24 -2.08 -20.10
CA ILE A 6 -9.44 -0.72 -20.63
C ILE A 6 -10.90 -0.28 -20.45
N PHE A 7 -11.86 -1.19 -20.64
CA PHE A 7 -13.28 -0.91 -20.45
C PHE A 7 -13.69 -0.75 -18.97
N GLU A 8 -12.86 -1.18 -18.03
CA GLU A 8 -13.09 -1.00 -16.59
C GLU A 8 -12.54 0.33 -16.06
N ILE A 9 -11.81 1.10 -16.88
CA ILE A 9 -11.31 2.42 -16.50
C ILE A 9 -12.45 3.44 -16.48
N ASP A 10 -12.60 4.14 -15.37
CA ASP A 10 -13.45 5.32 -15.27
C ASP A 10 -12.66 6.54 -15.77
N TRP A 11 -12.91 6.92 -17.00
CA TRP A 11 -12.17 8.01 -17.67
C TRP A 11 -12.40 9.37 -17.03
N LEU A 12 -13.60 9.63 -16.47
CA LEU A 12 -13.87 10.91 -15.78
C LEU A 12 -13.05 11.00 -14.49
N LYS A 13 -13.04 9.95 -13.69
CA LYS A 13 -12.20 9.89 -12.48
C LYS A 13 -10.70 9.88 -12.82
N THR A 14 -10.32 9.20 -13.88
CA THR A 14 -8.94 9.17 -14.37
C THR A 14 -8.46 10.57 -14.73
N LEU A 15 -9.19 11.32 -15.54
CA LEU A 15 -8.84 12.69 -15.88
C LEU A 15 -8.82 13.58 -14.63
N ARG A 16 -9.87 13.51 -13.80
CA ARG A 16 -9.92 14.28 -12.54
C ARG A 16 -8.69 14.03 -11.68
N PHE A 17 -8.28 12.77 -11.46
CA PHE A 17 -7.13 12.41 -10.66
C PHE A 17 -5.83 12.98 -11.23
N ASN A 18 -5.60 12.79 -12.55
CA ASN A 18 -4.36 13.19 -13.18
C ASN A 18 -4.19 14.71 -13.19
N PHE A 19 -5.24 15.47 -13.55
CA PHE A 19 -5.17 16.93 -13.58
C PHE A 19 -5.23 17.57 -12.19
N HIS A 20 -5.66 16.85 -11.17
CA HIS A 20 -5.63 17.31 -9.79
C HIS A 20 -4.23 17.18 -9.18
N TYR A 21 -3.56 16.03 -9.35
CA TYR A 21 -2.31 15.75 -8.65
C TYR A 21 -1.05 16.08 -9.45
N PHE A 22 -1.10 16.06 -10.77
CA PHE A 22 0.10 16.18 -11.58
C PHE A 22 0.15 17.48 -12.37
N PRO A 23 1.35 18.07 -12.54
CA PRO A 23 1.53 19.20 -13.44
C PRO A 23 1.14 18.81 -14.88
N LEU A 24 0.68 19.77 -15.68
CA LEU A 24 0.13 19.53 -17.02
C LEU A 24 1.01 18.62 -17.90
N ARG A 25 2.33 18.79 -17.85
CA ARG A 25 3.29 17.96 -18.60
C ARG A 25 3.22 16.46 -18.26
N GLN A 26 2.88 16.14 -17.03
CA GLN A 26 2.70 14.76 -16.58
C GLN A 26 1.24 14.30 -16.75
N ALA A 27 0.28 15.15 -16.41
CA ALA A 27 -1.15 14.85 -16.47
C ALA A 27 -1.62 14.40 -17.86
N VAL A 28 -1.13 15.05 -18.93
CA VAL A 28 -1.47 14.69 -20.33
C VAL A 28 -0.96 13.31 -20.75
N ARG A 29 0.00 12.74 -20.02
CA ARG A 29 0.49 11.37 -20.22
C ARG A 29 -0.36 10.33 -19.49
N ILE A 30 -1.34 10.78 -18.71
CA ILE A 30 -2.29 9.94 -17.93
C ILE A 30 -1.54 8.88 -17.11
N PRO A 31 -0.63 9.27 -16.21
CA PRO A 31 0.12 8.31 -15.41
C PRO A 31 -0.74 7.48 -14.45
N ALA A 32 -1.90 7.96 -14.04
CA ALA A 32 -2.82 7.19 -13.21
C ALA A 32 -4.03 6.71 -14.02
N TYR A 33 -4.38 5.44 -13.86
CA TYR A 33 -5.68 4.88 -14.27
C TYR A 33 -6.52 4.60 -13.04
N VAL A 34 -7.73 5.14 -13.03
CA VAL A 34 -8.71 4.96 -11.94
C VAL A 34 -9.87 4.11 -12.46
N TYR A 35 -10.23 3.09 -11.71
CA TYR A 35 -11.23 2.11 -12.10
C TYR A 35 -12.60 2.42 -11.47
N TRP A 36 -13.69 1.93 -12.07
CA TRP A 36 -15.08 2.28 -11.76
C TRP A 36 -15.45 2.18 -10.27
N ASN A 37 -14.94 1.17 -9.58
CA ASN A 37 -15.23 0.93 -8.17
C ASN A 37 -14.45 1.83 -7.21
N THR A 38 -13.64 2.75 -7.70
CA THR A 38 -12.87 3.68 -6.88
C THR A 38 -13.72 4.88 -6.46
N SER A 39 -13.65 5.23 -5.18
CA SER A 39 -14.25 6.43 -4.62
C SER A 39 -13.15 7.33 -4.06
N PHE A 40 -13.17 8.59 -4.42
CA PHE A 40 -12.34 9.62 -3.81
C PHE A 40 -13.06 10.15 -2.57
N VAL A 41 -12.54 9.82 -1.39
CA VAL A 41 -13.06 10.31 -0.10
C VAL A 41 -12.47 11.69 0.17
N GLU A 42 -11.15 11.80 0.03
CA GLU A 42 -10.40 13.04 0.20
C GLU A 42 -9.26 13.10 -0.83
N MET A 43 -8.97 14.29 -1.34
CA MET A 43 -7.93 14.54 -2.34
C MET A 43 -7.11 15.80 -2.01
N GLY A 44 -7.00 16.15 -0.73
CA GLY A 44 -6.35 17.41 -0.29
C GLY A 44 -4.83 17.36 -0.23
N GLY A 45 -4.22 16.18 -0.38
CA GLY A 45 -2.77 15.99 -0.33
C GLY A 45 -2.09 16.12 -1.69
N ASN A 46 -0.85 15.61 -1.75
CA ASN A 46 -0.02 15.63 -2.95
C ASN A 46 0.38 14.22 -3.38
N VAL A 47 0.47 13.97 -4.68
CA VAL A 47 1.06 12.75 -5.24
C VAL A 47 2.25 13.14 -6.11
N HIS A 48 3.43 12.64 -5.77
CA HIS A 48 4.67 12.92 -6.48
C HIS A 48 5.21 11.68 -7.18
N LEU A 49 5.58 11.82 -8.46
CA LEU A 49 6.23 10.76 -9.21
C LEU A 49 7.74 11.03 -9.21
N ASN A 50 8.53 10.16 -8.60
CA ASN A 50 9.99 10.20 -8.62
C ASN A 50 10.57 9.55 -9.89
N CYS A 51 9.71 9.16 -10.83
CA CYS A 51 10.06 8.50 -12.08
C CYS A 51 9.37 9.18 -13.27
N PRO A 52 9.78 8.89 -14.52
CA PRO A 52 9.12 9.43 -15.71
C PRO A 52 7.64 9.02 -15.78
N ALA A 53 6.75 10.00 -15.95
CA ALA A 53 5.32 9.75 -16.12
C ALA A 53 5.06 8.90 -17.38
N LYS A 54 4.47 7.72 -17.22
CA LYS A 54 4.04 6.80 -18.27
C LYS A 54 2.59 6.44 -18.05
N ALA A 55 1.83 6.25 -19.13
CA ALA A 55 0.40 5.89 -19.06
C ALA A 55 0.16 4.65 -18.21
N GLY A 56 -0.73 4.77 -17.21
CA GLY A 56 -1.10 3.69 -16.31
C GLY A 56 0.00 3.18 -15.39
N LEU A 57 0.97 4.05 -15.06
CA LEU A 57 2.01 3.78 -14.06
C LEU A 57 1.39 3.45 -12.69
N LEU A 58 0.39 4.25 -12.28
CA LEU A 58 -0.40 4.04 -11.07
C LEU A 58 -1.79 3.51 -11.47
N ARG A 59 -2.19 2.35 -10.97
CA ARG A 59 -3.49 1.74 -11.22
C ARG A 59 -4.25 1.59 -9.92
N ILE A 60 -5.43 2.24 -9.83
CA ILE A 60 -6.23 2.31 -8.59
C ILE A 60 -7.57 1.62 -8.81
N GLY A 61 -7.75 0.45 -8.20
CA GLY A 61 -8.99 -0.33 -8.21
C GLY A 61 -9.17 -1.30 -9.38
N PRO A 62 -8.13 -1.70 -10.15
CA PRO A 62 -8.32 -2.67 -11.19
C PRO A 62 -8.77 -4.01 -10.60
N HIS A 63 -9.55 -4.75 -11.39
CA HIS A 63 -9.91 -6.10 -11.01
C HIS A 63 -8.69 -6.99 -11.12
N ALA A 64 -8.13 -7.37 -9.96
CA ALA A 64 -7.04 -8.32 -9.90
C ALA A 64 -7.53 -9.78 -10.08
N ILE A 65 -6.60 -10.69 -10.15
CA ILE A 65 -6.83 -12.12 -10.30
C ILE A 65 -7.46 -12.68 -9.01
N GLY A 66 -8.45 -13.55 -9.12
CA GLY A 66 -9.02 -14.31 -7.99
C GLY A 66 -10.47 -14.01 -7.68
N ILE A 67 -10.79 -13.73 -6.42
CA ILE A 67 -12.14 -13.54 -5.92
C ILE A 67 -12.78 -12.30 -6.56
N LYS A 68 -13.92 -12.50 -7.23
CA LYS A 68 -14.62 -11.45 -7.98
C LYS A 68 -15.76 -10.85 -7.16
N ASP A 69 -15.47 -9.98 -6.21
CA ASP A 69 -16.52 -9.12 -5.65
C ASP A 69 -16.65 -7.82 -6.45
N ARG A 70 -17.80 -7.62 -7.09
CA ARG A 70 -18.11 -6.41 -7.85
C ARG A 70 -18.57 -5.24 -6.96
N LYS A 71 -18.90 -5.48 -5.71
CA LYS A 71 -19.46 -4.49 -4.78
C LYS A 71 -18.38 -3.80 -3.94
N THR A 72 -17.25 -4.44 -3.72
CA THR A 72 -16.15 -3.88 -2.91
C THR A 72 -15.60 -2.61 -3.54
N ARG A 73 -15.57 -1.54 -2.76
CA ARG A 73 -15.06 -0.23 -3.19
C ARG A 73 -13.60 -0.06 -2.84
N THR A 74 -12.85 0.45 -3.79
CA THR A 74 -11.51 1.02 -3.55
C THR A 74 -11.68 2.44 -3.05
N LEU A 75 -11.00 2.80 -1.96
CA LEU A 75 -11.10 4.13 -1.35
C LEU A 75 -9.75 4.84 -1.44
N TRP A 76 -9.82 6.10 -1.87
CA TRP A 76 -8.68 6.99 -1.92
C TRP A 76 -8.96 8.19 -1.03
N GLN A 77 -8.25 8.25 0.11
CA GLN A 77 -8.30 9.33 1.08
C GLN A 77 -6.86 9.77 1.34
N VAL A 78 -6.43 10.85 0.71
CA VAL A 78 -5.05 11.35 0.78
C VAL A 78 -5.07 12.82 1.11
N MET A 79 -4.48 13.15 2.27
CA MET A 79 -4.41 14.50 2.83
C MET A 79 -2.99 15.01 3.03
N GLY A 80 -2.00 14.15 3.00
CA GLY A 80 -0.57 14.45 3.15
C GLY A 80 0.19 14.21 1.84
N GLY A 81 1.24 13.39 1.86
CA GLY A 81 2.11 13.15 0.72
C GLY A 81 2.21 11.70 0.30
N VAL A 82 2.03 11.42 -0.98
CA VAL A 82 2.31 10.11 -1.58
C VAL A 82 3.45 10.25 -2.57
N GLU A 83 4.54 9.52 -2.36
CA GLU A 83 5.68 9.42 -3.28
C GLU A 83 5.65 8.06 -3.99
N VAL A 84 5.86 8.09 -5.31
CA VAL A 84 5.79 6.90 -6.17
C VAL A 84 7.07 6.81 -7.01
N ASP A 85 7.84 5.74 -6.81
CA ASP A 85 9.13 5.56 -7.48
C ASP A 85 9.02 4.78 -8.81
N GLY A 86 7.86 4.15 -9.08
CA GLY A 86 7.67 3.36 -10.30
C GLY A 86 6.25 2.84 -10.46
N SER A 87 6.09 1.68 -11.05
CA SER A 87 4.77 1.11 -11.29
C SER A 87 4.09 0.65 -10.00
N VAL A 88 2.84 1.07 -9.81
CA VAL A 88 2.02 0.75 -8.64
C VAL A 88 0.68 0.17 -9.08
N HIS A 89 0.30 -0.94 -8.48
CA HIS A 89 -0.98 -1.59 -8.68
C HIS A 89 -1.70 -1.77 -7.34
N LEU A 90 -2.75 -0.98 -7.12
CA LEU A 90 -3.64 -1.12 -5.98
C LEU A 90 -4.91 -1.82 -6.45
N GLY A 91 -5.02 -3.12 -6.19
CA GLY A 91 -6.15 -3.94 -6.62
C GLY A 91 -7.50 -3.46 -6.07
N ARG A 92 -8.59 -4.07 -6.51
CA ARG A 92 -9.94 -3.73 -6.07
C ARG A 92 -10.09 -3.92 -4.56
N GLY A 93 -10.87 -3.04 -3.93
CA GLY A 93 -11.13 -3.08 -2.50
C GLY A 93 -10.03 -2.45 -1.64
N CYS A 94 -8.90 -2.07 -2.23
CA CYS A 94 -7.86 -1.38 -1.48
C CYS A 94 -8.35 -0.05 -0.92
N LYS A 95 -7.96 0.25 0.31
CA LYS A 95 -8.25 1.49 1.01
C LYS A 95 -6.94 2.15 1.39
N VAL A 96 -6.69 3.32 0.84
CA VAL A 96 -5.57 4.18 1.23
C VAL A 96 -6.14 5.33 2.04
N CYS A 97 -5.75 5.40 3.31
CA CYS A 97 -6.10 6.47 4.24
C CYS A 97 -4.81 7.11 4.73
N GLU A 98 -4.50 8.29 4.20
CA GLU A 98 -3.29 9.02 4.53
C GLU A 98 -3.66 10.39 5.08
N GLU A 99 -3.22 10.68 6.31
CA GLU A 99 -3.59 11.87 7.05
C GLU A 99 -2.69 13.07 6.73
N LYS A 100 -3.17 14.26 7.09
CA LYS A 100 -2.43 15.51 6.88
C LYS A 100 -1.06 15.45 7.57
N GLY A 101 -0.01 15.76 6.80
CA GLY A 101 1.37 15.75 7.28
C GLY A 101 2.03 14.36 7.31
N ALA A 102 1.29 13.31 6.93
CA ALA A 102 1.83 11.97 6.77
C ALA A 102 2.56 11.82 5.43
N LEU A 103 3.34 10.73 5.30
CA LEU A 103 4.06 10.41 4.08
C LEU A 103 3.99 8.92 3.76
N LEU A 104 3.33 8.59 2.66
CA LEU A 104 3.29 7.25 2.10
C LEU A 104 4.28 7.15 0.93
N LYS A 105 5.32 6.31 1.07
CA LYS A 105 6.29 6.04 0.00
C LYS A 105 6.08 4.67 -0.60
N ILE A 106 6.03 4.60 -1.92
CA ILE A 106 5.77 3.36 -2.65
C ILE A 106 6.86 3.16 -3.70
N GLY A 107 7.67 2.13 -3.51
CA GLY A 107 8.73 1.74 -4.42
C GLY A 107 8.22 1.20 -5.75
N GLU A 108 9.14 0.96 -6.66
CA GLU A 108 8.85 0.44 -8.00
C GLU A 108 8.29 -0.99 -7.96
N HIS A 109 7.43 -1.34 -8.92
CA HIS A 109 6.78 -2.66 -9.06
C HIS A 109 5.96 -3.09 -7.84
N PHE A 110 5.42 -2.13 -7.10
CA PHE A 110 4.55 -2.41 -5.97
C PHE A 110 3.20 -2.98 -6.43
N HIS A 111 2.80 -4.08 -5.85
CA HIS A 111 1.55 -4.75 -6.20
C HIS A 111 0.73 -5.12 -4.97
N VAL A 112 -0.52 -4.71 -4.96
CA VAL A 112 -1.54 -5.16 -4.00
C VAL A 112 -2.61 -5.92 -4.77
N THR A 113 -2.87 -7.15 -4.37
CA THR A 113 -3.85 -8.02 -5.05
C THR A 113 -5.27 -7.51 -4.86
N GLY A 114 -5.67 -7.16 -3.63
CA GLY A 114 -6.97 -6.56 -3.33
C GLY A 114 -7.29 -6.47 -1.84
N ASP A 115 -8.39 -5.80 -1.52
CA ASP A 115 -9.02 -5.69 -0.18
C ASP A 115 -8.10 -5.25 0.96
N THR A 116 -6.93 -4.72 0.64
CA THR A 116 -5.90 -4.28 1.57
C THR A 116 -6.16 -2.86 2.06
N THR A 117 -5.90 -2.61 3.34
CA THR A 117 -6.03 -1.28 3.94
C THR A 117 -4.65 -0.76 4.37
N ILE A 118 -4.29 0.43 3.90
CA ILE A 118 -3.07 1.15 4.29
C ILE A 118 -3.51 2.43 5.01
N VAL A 119 -3.18 2.53 6.30
CA VAL A 119 -3.41 3.71 7.11
C VAL A 119 -2.06 4.34 7.44
N CYS A 120 -1.88 5.58 7.05
CA CYS A 120 -0.66 6.34 7.25
C CYS A 120 -0.96 7.67 7.96
N LYS A 121 -0.55 7.77 9.20
CA LYS A 121 -0.68 8.99 10.03
C LYS A 121 0.66 9.69 10.26
N LYS A 122 1.75 8.95 10.16
CA LYS A 122 3.12 9.47 10.28
C LYS A 122 3.92 9.17 9.04
N SER A 123 4.28 7.90 8.82
CA SER A 123 4.98 7.47 7.62
C SER A 123 4.89 5.96 7.42
N VAL A 124 4.52 5.56 6.22
CA VAL A 124 4.58 4.17 5.76
C VAL A 124 5.41 4.13 4.49
N SER A 125 6.38 3.23 4.42
CA SER A 125 7.22 3.06 3.24
C SER A 125 7.30 1.60 2.81
N PHE A 126 7.26 1.40 1.51
CA PHE A 126 7.48 0.10 0.85
C PHE A 126 8.62 0.26 -0.14
N GLY A 127 9.57 -0.68 -0.12
CA GLY A 127 10.63 -0.78 -1.11
C GLY A 127 10.10 -1.27 -2.46
N LYS A 128 11.03 -1.53 -3.38
CA LYS A 128 10.71 -2.05 -4.72
C LYS A 128 10.31 -3.53 -4.68
N ASP A 129 9.59 -3.98 -5.72
CA ASP A 129 9.19 -5.38 -5.94
C ASP A 129 8.35 -6.00 -4.81
N CYS A 130 7.64 -5.19 -4.03
CA CYS A 130 6.79 -5.69 -2.96
C CYS A 130 5.45 -6.22 -3.49
N LEU A 131 4.99 -7.31 -2.88
CA LEU A 131 3.68 -7.93 -3.13
C LEU A 131 2.87 -8.02 -1.83
N LEU A 132 1.72 -7.39 -1.80
CA LEU A 132 0.71 -7.57 -0.75
C LEU A 132 -0.44 -8.41 -1.30
N SER A 133 -0.76 -9.48 -0.60
CA SER A 133 -1.90 -10.35 -0.94
C SER A 133 -3.23 -9.68 -0.58
N TRP A 134 -4.30 -10.48 -0.39
CA TRP A 134 -5.61 -9.95 0.01
C TRP A 134 -5.66 -9.66 1.52
N ASP A 135 -6.58 -8.77 1.92
CA ASP A 135 -6.95 -8.49 3.31
C ASP A 135 -5.76 -8.11 4.21
N VAL A 136 -4.73 -7.50 3.64
CA VAL A 136 -3.58 -7.01 4.42
C VAL A 136 -3.96 -5.69 5.10
N MET A 137 -3.58 -5.55 6.37
CA MET A 137 -3.70 -4.31 7.13
C MET A 137 -2.31 -3.76 7.43
N VAL A 138 -2.03 -2.53 7.03
CA VAL A 138 -0.82 -1.79 7.41
C VAL A 138 -1.24 -0.51 8.10
N MET A 139 -0.88 -0.33 9.38
CA MET A 139 -1.34 0.79 10.16
C MET A 139 -0.27 1.31 11.12
N ASP A 140 0.16 2.55 10.94
CA ASP A 140 1.20 3.19 11.75
C ASP A 140 0.67 3.97 12.97
N THR A 141 -0.63 3.86 13.26
CA THR A 141 -1.35 4.55 14.33
C THR A 141 -2.41 3.66 14.96
N ASP A 142 -2.81 3.96 16.21
CA ASP A 142 -3.98 3.36 16.85
C ASP A 142 -5.21 4.29 16.77
N PHE A 143 -5.10 5.47 16.13
CA PHE A 143 -6.07 6.56 16.09
C PHE A 143 -6.41 7.18 17.46
N HIS A 144 -6.55 6.39 18.51
CA HIS A 144 -6.88 6.81 19.86
C HIS A 144 -5.63 6.97 20.71
N HIS A 145 -5.70 7.85 21.71
CA HIS A 145 -4.58 8.15 22.59
C HIS A 145 -4.67 7.31 23.88
N ILE A 146 -3.57 6.70 24.25
CA ILE A 146 -3.42 6.00 25.53
C ILE A 146 -2.38 6.77 26.34
N TYR A 147 -2.74 7.12 27.58
CA TYR A 147 -1.86 7.85 28.48
C TYR A 147 -1.39 6.96 29.62
N GLY A 148 -0.09 7.02 29.94
CA GLY A 148 0.53 6.43 31.11
C GLY A 148 1.37 7.50 31.81
N ASN A 149 1.18 7.69 33.10
CA ASN A 149 1.89 8.75 33.89
C ASN A 149 1.81 10.14 33.24
N CYS A 150 0.63 10.52 32.74
CA CYS A 150 0.36 11.78 32.05
C CYS A 150 1.05 11.96 30.69
N GLU A 151 1.74 10.94 30.17
CA GLU A 151 2.36 10.96 28.84
C GLU A 151 1.63 10.03 27.88
N GLU A 152 1.53 10.42 26.61
CA GLU A 152 0.98 9.55 25.56
C GLU A 152 1.97 8.42 25.25
N VAL A 153 1.56 7.18 25.51
CA VAL A 153 2.40 5.98 25.37
C VAL A 153 2.26 5.27 24.02
N ASN A 154 1.27 5.63 23.22
CA ASN A 154 0.98 4.96 21.95
C ASN A 154 1.03 5.84 20.70
N LYS A 155 1.89 6.84 20.69
CA LYS A 155 2.12 7.73 19.54
C LYS A 155 2.30 6.97 18.23
N PRO A 156 1.90 7.52 17.08
CA PRO A 156 2.17 6.95 15.76
C PRO A 156 3.67 6.71 15.55
N ARG A 157 4.03 5.55 15.00
CA ARG A 157 5.40 5.15 14.71
C ARG A 157 5.51 4.62 13.29
N SER A 158 6.46 5.13 12.52
CA SER A 158 6.66 4.79 11.12
C SER A 158 6.81 3.29 10.89
N ILE A 159 6.27 2.82 9.76
CA ILE A 159 6.46 1.45 9.25
C ILE A 159 7.38 1.53 8.03
N ALA A 160 8.37 0.64 7.97
CA ALA A 160 9.26 0.52 6.83
C ALA A 160 9.33 -0.95 6.36
N VAL A 161 8.92 -1.18 5.13
CA VAL A 161 9.02 -2.48 4.46
C VAL A 161 10.12 -2.39 3.41
N GLY A 162 11.07 -3.30 3.44
CA GLY A 162 12.21 -3.38 2.53
C GLY A 162 11.83 -3.74 1.11
N ASN A 163 12.82 -4.10 0.31
CA ASN A 163 12.64 -4.51 -1.07
C ASN A 163 12.28 -6.00 -1.15
N HIS A 164 11.57 -6.38 -2.22
CA HIS A 164 11.26 -7.77 -2.54
C HIS A 164 10.61 -8.52 -1.36
N VAL A 165 9.61 -7.87 -0.74
CA VAL A 165 8.88 -8.42 0.40
C VAL A 165 7.50 -8.90 -0.06
N TRP A 166 7.18 -10.14 0.27
CA TRP A 166 5.85 -10.70 0.05
C TRP A 166 5.08 -10.79 1.36
N ILE A 167 3.99 -10.06 1.44
CA ILE A 167 3.06 -10.08 2.58
C ILE A 167 1.87 -10.98 2.22
N GLY A 168 1.71 -12.07 2.96
CA GLY A 168 0.65 -13.04 2.80
C GLY A 168 -0.74 -12.48 3.12
N MET A 169 -1.78 -13.23 2.76
CA MET A 169 -3.18 -12.85 2.99
C MET A 169 -3.48 -12.69 4.49
N GLY A 170 -4.30 -11.69 4.84
CA GLY A 170 -4.76 -11.48 6.21
C GLY A 170 -3.69 -11.01 7.19
N VAL A 171 -2.50 -10.63 6.69
CA VAL A 171 -1.42 -10.13 7.54
C VAL A 171 -1.74 -8.74 8.06
N THR A 172 -1.46 -8.51 9.34
CA THR A 172 -1.51 -7.19 9.98
C THR A 172 -0.11 -6.72 10.33
N ILE A 173 0.29 -5.53 9.84
CA ILE A 173 1.55 -4.87 10.19
C ILE A 173 1.23 -3.62 11.01
N LEU A 174 1.72 -3.58 12.24
CA LEU A 174 1.45 -2.49 13.16
C LEU A 174 2.60 -1.49 13.27
N LYS A 175 2.30 -0.36 13.86
CA LYS A 175 3.20 0.79 14.01
C LYS A 175 4.57 0.44 14.56
N GLY A 176 5.59 1.05 13.99
CA GLY A 176 6.99 0.93 14.42
C GLY A 176 7.73 -0.28 13.89
N VAL A 177 7.09 -1.11 13.06
CA VAL A 177 7.70 -2.30 12.47
C VAL A 177 8.61 -1.92 11.31
N LYS A 178 9.77 -2.60 11.27
CA LYS A 178 10.67 -2.63 10.11
C LYS A 178 10.76 -4.07 9.61
N ILE A 179 10.65 -4.26 8.32
CA ILE A 179 10.84 -5.54 7.63
C ILE A 179 12.01 -5.37 6.68
N CYS A 180 13.04 -6.21 6.81
CA CYS A 180 14.19 -6.17 5.91
C CYS A 180 13.85 -6.69 4.51
N ASP A 181 14.80 -6.63 3.59
CA ASP A 181 14.64 -7.10 2.21
C ASP A 181 14.48 -8.63 2.15
N ASP A 182 13.90 -9.13 1.05
CA ASP A 182 13.80 -10.55 0.72
C ASP A 182 13.04 -11.41 1.76
N VAL A 183 12.02 -10.84 2.38
CA VAL A 183 11.19 -11.50 3.40
C VAL A 183 9.85 -11.93 2.83
N VAL A 184 9.37 -13.09 3.27
CA VAL A 184 7.99 -13.53 3.14
C VAL A 184 7.32 -13.54 4.50
N VAL A 185 6.16 -12.88 4.62
CA VAL A 185 5.32 -12.97 5.82
C VAL A 185 4.16 -13.91 5.52
N SER A 186 4.05 -14.99 6.29
CA SER A 186 3.01 -16.01 6.11
C SER A 186 1.61 -15.45 6.40
N ALA A 187 0.60 -16.03 5.75
CA ALA A 187 -0.79 -15.59 5.91
C ALA A 187 -1.26 -15.56 7.38
N ASN A 188 -2.18 -14.64 7.69
CA ASN A 188 -2.79 -14.46 9.01
C ASN A 188 -1.80 -14.14 10.14
N SER A 189 -0.61 -13.62 9.81
CA SER A 189 0.35 -13.19 10.83
C SER A 189 0.05 -11.76 11.30
N SER A 190 0.39 -11.47 12.57
CA SER A 190 0.29 -10.12 13.13
C SER A 190 1.68 -9.66 13.58
N ILE A 191 2.24 -8.72 12.85
CA ILE A 191 3.62 -8.26 13.01
C ILE A 191 3.65 -7.01 13.86
N THR A 192 4.27 -7.13 15.06
CA THR A 192 4.42 -6.06 16.06
C THR A 192 5.87 -5.79 16.42
N LYS A 193 6.81 -6.54 15.83
CA LYS A 193 8.27 -6.39 16.01
C LYS A 193 8.96 -6.40 14.67
N ASN A 194 10.22 -5.96 14.64
CA ASN A 194 11.02 -5.98 13.43
C ASN A 194 11.27 -7.41 12.94
N LEU A 195 11.42 -7.54 11.62
CA LEU A 195 11.86 -8.75 10.93
C LEU A 195 13.20 -8.42 10.29
N ASP A 196 14.29 -8.86 10.94
CA ASP A 196 15.65 -8.35 10.66
C ASP A 196 16.51 -9.34 9.87
N GLU A 197 16.04 -10.57 9.59
CA GLU A 197 16.78 -11.59 8.83
C GLU A 197 16.15 -11.76 7.45
N SER A 198 16.94 -11.52 6.40
CA SER A 198 16.54 -11.67 4.98
C SER A 198 16.44 -13.15 4.57
N HIS A 199 15.82 -13.39 3.42
CA HIS A 199 15.62 -14.73 2.83
C HIS A 199 14.89 -15.70 3.77
N CYS A 200 13.95 -15.16 4.56
CA CYS A 200 13.20 -15.91 5.55
C CYS A 200 11.69 -15.81 5.33
N VAL A 201 10.99 -16.88 5.71
CA VAL A 201 9.55 -16.87 5.95
C VAL A 201 9.33 -16.62 7.43
N TYR A 202 8.63 -15.53 7.75
CA TYR A 202 8.17 -15.25 9.10
C TYR A 202 6.69 -15.56 9.25
N GLY A 203 6.28 -16.00 10.44
CA GLY A 203 4.88 -16.21 10.76
C GLY A 203 4.61 -16.16 12.24
N GLY A 204 3.32 -16.00 12.59
CA GLY A 204 2.87 -15.96 13.98
C GLY A 204 2.19 -14.63 14.35
N VAL A 205 1.87 -14.48 15.64
CA VAL A 205 1.10 -13.36 16.14
C VAL A 205 1.85 -12.63 17.27
N GLY A 206 2.03 -11.32 17.11
CA GLY A 206 2.62 -10.45 18.12
C GLY A 206 4.04 -10.88 18.53
N ARG A 207 4.26 -11.18 19.81
CA ARG A 207 5.56 -11.64 20.31
C ARG A 207 5.93 -13.04 19.84
N GLY A 208 4.96 -13.87 19.46
CA GLY A 208 5.15 -15.22 18.92
C GLY A 208 5.50 -15.27 17.44
N VAL A 209 5.79 -14.13 16.81
CA VAL A 209 6.32 -14.12 15.43
C VAL A 209 7.70 -14.73 15.43
N GLU A 210 7.93 -15.72 14.57
CA GLU A 210 9.19 -16.44 14.46
C GLU A 210 9.54 -16.74 13.00
N ILE A 211 10.77 -17.20 12.76
CA ILE A 211 11.19 -17.66 11.44
C ILE A 211 10.71 -19.11 11.28
N LEU A 212 9.84 -19.30 10.28
CA LEU A 212 9.31 -20.61 9.92
C LEU A 212 10.23 -21.36 8.95
N LYS A 213 10.95 -20.61 8.10
CA LYS A 213 11.86 -21.15 7.09
C LYS A 213 12.95 -20.16 6.75
N ARG A 214 14.15 -20.64 6.49
CA ARG A 214 15.32 -19.87 6.02
C ARG A 214 15.70 -20.27 4.60
N ASP A 215 16.59 -19.51 4.01
CA ASP A 215 17.18 -19.76 2.69
C ASP A 215 16.12 -19.88 1.60
N ILE A 216 15.16 -18.93 1.60
CA ILE A 216 14.09 -18.86 0.60
C ILE A 216 14.40 -17.80 -0.47
N ASP A 217 13.88 -18.04 -1.65
CA ASP A 217 13.63 -17.05 -2.69
C ASP A 217 12.18 -17.19 -3.14
N TRP A 218 11.55 -16.09 -3.54
CA TRP A 218 10.19 -16.11 -4.04
C TRP A 218 10.09 -15.32 -5.36
N LYS A 219 9.17 -15.71 -6.22
CA LYS A 219 8.92 -15.04 -7.51
C LYS A 219 7.43 -14.83 -7.71
N ARG A 220 7.11 -13.71 -8.34
CA ARG A 220 5.73 -13.36 -8.72
C ARG A 220 5.30 -14.13 -9.96
#